data_a47e6281296aca590944cca709f94076
#
_entry.id   a47e6281296aca590944cca709f94076
#
_cell.length_a   1.000
_cell.length_b   1.000
_cell.length_c   1.000
_cell.angle_alpha   90.00
_cell.angle_beta   90.00
_cell.angle_gamma   90.00
#
_symmetry.space_group_name_H-M   'P 1'
#
loop_
_entity.id
_entity.type
_entity.pdbx_description
1 polymer ?
#
loop_
_entity_poly.entity_id
_entity_poly.type
_entity_poly.pdbx_seq_one_letter_code
_entity_poly.pdbx_strand_id
1 'polypeptide(L)'
;GTGNKKPCFVTCVNDAGASPLKYGSPHLSFTNGLVNMLYFGGEGDLPVLNSPIKKMVVFEPNISCYNGQKSVKRFVRSVETVDFDDSYAADTLFSVALESVNKKKAEYKAINAQQAEDMITLAKKSIYGTLFVVSSPKTYERFPELKDFPTYAFTVNGKNNVNSVCFGLKGEIPSGYTRAVYLDLPLGVVKRSENIENFVNTEIKGFDAHGLTVDRSALGGVYLAIKRSGAKFVSVREVCAAIGNDYSPRQIKFAVKVFRELGLIKNENGKFFA
;
A
#
# COMPACT_ATOMS: atom_id res chain seq x y z
N GLY A 1 -6.54 39.58 15.59
CA GLY A 1 -6.04 40.93 15.36
C GLY A 1 -4.87 40.93 14.39
N THR A 2 -4.64 42.01 13.73
CA THR A 2 -3.50 42.26 12.86
C THR A 2 -2.22 42.09 13.68
N GLY A 3 -1.45 41.01 13.42
CA GLY A 3 -0.18 40.75 14.11
C GLY A 3 0.00 39.35 14.66
N ASN A 4 -1.07 38.59 14.85
CA ASN A 4 -0.93 37.21 15.26
C ASN A 4 -0.59 36.30 14.06
N LYS A 5 0.49 35.54 14.17
CA LYS A 5 0.80 34.50 13.18
C LYS A 5 -0.36 33.51 13.12
N LYS A 6 -0.75 33.12 11.89
CA LYS A 6 -1.75 32.08 11.71
C LYS A 6 -1.25 30.78 12.36
N PRO A 7 -2.09 30.07 13.14
CA PRO A 7 -1.68 28.81 13.75
C PRO A 7 -1.43 27.75 12.66
N CYS A 8 -0.32 27.03 12.79
CA CYS A 8 -0.04 25.85 12.01
C CYS A 8 -0.35 24.62 12.86
N PHE A 9 -0.89 23.60 12.21
CA PHE A 9 -1.19 22.31 12.80
C PHE A 9 -0.36 21.24 12.12
N VAL A 10 -0.11 20.17 12.85
CA VAL A 10 0.66 19.02 12.35
C VAL A 10 -0.23 17.79 12.43
N THR A 11 -0.17 16.95 11.40
CA THR A 11 -0.77 15.62 11.39
C THR A 11 0.19 14.62 10.75
N CYS A 12 0.04 13.35 11.11
CA CYS A 12 0.76 12.26 10.47
C CYS A 12 -0.13 11.59 9.42
N VAL A 13 0.47 11.25 8.30
CA VAL A 13 -0.18 10.53 7.19
C VAL A 13 0.77 9.44 6.71
N ASN A 14 0.24 8.24 6.45
CA ASN A 14 1.00 7.15 5.84
C ASN A 14 0.79 7.18 4.32
N ASP A 15 -0.15 6.43 3.77
CA ASP A 15 -0.54 6.55 2.37
C ASP A 15 -1.66 7.59 2.26
N ALA A 16 -1.37 8.71 1.64
CA ALA A 16 -2.29 9.84 1.58
C ALA A 16 -3.35 9.72 0.47
N GLY A 17 -3.15 8.81 -0.49
CA GLY A 17 -4.00 8.75 -1.68
C GLY A 17 -4.05 10.08 -2.43
N ALA A 18 -2.92 10.79 -2.46
CA ALA A 18 -2.83 12.12 -3.06
C ALA A 18 -3.05 12.07 -4.56
N SER A 19 -3.77 13.06 -5.07
CA SER A 19 -4.01 13.22 -6.50
C SER A 19 -4.00 14.70 -6.91
N PRO A 20 -3.64 15.01 -8.16
CA PRO A 20 -3.77 16.36 -8.69
C PRO A 20 -5.24 16.82 -8.64
N LEU A 21 -5.47 18.11 -8.29
CA LEU A 21 -6.82 18.71 -8.28
C LEU A 21 -7.48 18.68 -9.66
N LYS A 22 -6.68 18.82 -10.70
CA LYS A 22 -7.08 18.71 -12.10
C LYS A 22 -5.93 18.05 -12.87
N TYR A 23 -6.23 17.45 -14.01
CA TYR A 23 -5.21 16.92 -14.90
C TYR A 23 -4.15 17.98 -15.21
N GLY A 24 -2.86 17.64 -14.99
CA GLY A 24 -1.72 18.54 -15.20
C GLY A 24 -1.61 19.70 -14.19
N SER A 25 -2.39 19.70 -13.11
CA SER A 25 -2.28 20.72 -12.07
C SER A 25 -1.11 20.41 -11.14
N PRO A 26 -0.28 21.43 -10.79
CA PRO A 26 0.76 21.26 -9.77
C PRO A 26 0.20 21.23 -8.35
N HIS A 27 -1.12 21.32 -8.19
CA HIS A 27 -1.80 21.36 -6.91
C HIS A 27 -2.41 20.00 -6.59
N LEU A 28 -2.23 19.54 -5.36
CA LEU A 28 -2.67 18.25 -4.90
C LEU A 28 -3.85 18.35 -3.92
N SER A 29 -4.64 17.29 -3.89
CA SER A 29 -5.63 17.00 -2.85
C SER A 29 -5.37 15.64 -2.27
N PHE A 30 -5.45 15.50 -0.95
CA PHE A 30 -5.32 14.24 -0.24
C PHE A 30 -6.03 14.28 1.12
N THR A 31 -6.06 13.14 1.80
CA THR A 31 -6.72 13.01 3.10
C THR A 31 -5.81 12.29 4.10
N ASN A 32 -5.96 12.60 5.38
CA ASN A 32 -5.41 11.78 6.47
C ASN A 32 -6.42 10.75 7.02
N GLY A 33 -7.49 10.48 6.27
CA GLY A 33 -8.60 9.63 6.70
C GLY A 33 -9.71 10.36 7.47
N LEU A 34 -9.43 11.53 8.00
CA LEU A 34 -10.40 12.35 8.76
C LEU A 34 -10.78 13.64 8.02
N VAL A 35 -9.81 14.26 7.39
CA VAL A 35 -9.99 15.59 6.77
C VAL A 35 -9.26 15.69 5.44
N ASN A 36 -9.87 16.42 4.50
CA ASN A 36 -9.25 16.74 3.23
C ASN A 36 -8.29 17.91 3.35
N MET A 37 -7.17 17.83 2.64
CA MET A 37 -6.10 18.81 2.59
C MET A 37 -5.84 19.24 1.14
N LEU A 38 -5.42 20.49 0.96
CA LEU A 38 -5.05 21.06 -0.31
C LEU A 38 -3.59 21.49 -0.24
N TYR A 39 -2.79 21.05 -1.21
CA TYR A 39 -1.37 21.37 -1.28
C TYR A 39 -1.05 22.07 -2.59
N PHE A 40 -0.90 23.39 -2.52
CA PHE A 40 -0.59 24.21 -3.71
C PHE A 40 0.90 24.11 -4.03
N GLY A 41 1.20 23.75 -5.29
CA GLY A 41 2.58 23.55 -5.75
C GLY A 41 3.25 22.28 -5.23
N GLY A 42 2.47 21.33 -4.69
CA GLY A 42 2.99 20.11 -4.07
C GLY A 42 3.26 18.95 -5.04
N GLU A 43 3.22 19.17 -6.35
CA GLU A 43 3.39 18.08 -7.35
C GLU A 43 4.66 17.27 -7.11
N GLY A 44 5.76 17.92 -6.73
CA GLY A 44 7.02 17.24 -6.44
C GLY A 44 6.95 16.25 -5.27
N ASP A 45 6.01 16.46 -4.34
CA ASP A 45 5.81 15.60 -3.16
C ASP A 45 4.80 14.46 -3.42
N LEU A 46 4.19 14.41 -4.61
CA LEU A 46 3.21 13.38 -4.94
C LEU A 46 3.73 11.95 -4.72
N PRO A 47 4.96 11.59 -5.16
CA PRO A 47 5.51 10.26 -4.92
C PRO A 47 5.68 9.96 -3.42
N VAL A 48 6.13 10.94 -2.65
CA VAL A 48 6.31 10.82 -1.20
C VAL A 48 4.97 10.65 -0.50
N LEU A 49 3.97 11.46 -0.85
CA LEU A 49 2.63 11.39 -0.27
C LEU A 49 1.96 10.02 -0.51
N ASN A 50 2.20 9.40 -1.65
CA ASN A 50 1.65 8.09 -2.01
C ASN A 50 2.59 6.92 -1.70
N SER A 51 3.67 7.17 -0.98
CA SER A 51 4.54 6.11 -0.47
C SER A 51 4.04 5.61 0.90
N PRO A 52 4.41 4.40 1.32
CA PRO A 52 4.09 3.87 2.64
C PRO A 52 4.94 4.49 3.77
N ILE A 53 5.79 5.45 3.46
CA ILE A 53 6.60 6.17 4.44
C ILE A 53 5.69 7.07 5.26
N LYS A 54 5.85 7.07 6.58
CA LYS A 54 5.14 7.98 7.48
C LYS A 54 5.58 9.43 7.23
N LYS A 55 4.64 10.30 6.98
CA LYS A 55 4.85 11.72 6.72
C LYS A 55 4.24 12.56 7.82
N MET A 56 4.93 13.62 8.16
CA MET A 56 4.42 14.72 8.95
C MET A 56 3.98 15.83 7.98
N VAL A 57 2.73 16.22 8.08
CA VAL A 57 2.14 17.25 7.23
C VAL A 57 1.81 18.46 8.10
N VAL A 58 2.41 19.60 7.76
CA VAL A 58 2.12 20.89 8.39
C VAL A 58 1.08 21.62 7.55
N PHE A 59 0.00 22.07 8.16
CA PHE A 59 -1.07 22.78 7.45
C PHE A 59 -1.65 23.95 8.24
N GLU A 60 -2.19 24.92 7.52
CA GLU A 60 -2.96 26.04 8.05
C GLU A 60 -4.45 25.86 7.76
N PRO A 61 -5.32 25.92 8.78
CA PRO A 61 -6.76 25.99 8.54
C PRO A 61 -7.15 27.39 8.08
N ASN A 62 -8.04 27.46 7.11
CA ASN A 62 -8.62 28.71 6.63
C ASN A 62 -10.14 28.56 6.49
N ILE A 63 -10.87 29.56 6.96
CA ILE A 63 -12.33 29.60 6.79
C ILE A 63 -12.63 30.16 5.41
N SER A 64 -13.25 29.36 4.56
CA SER A 64 -13.76 29.75 3.25
C SER A 64 -15.27 29.93 3.34
N CYS A 65 -15.79 31.04 2.81
CA CYS A 65 -17.22 31.29 2.68
C CYS A 65 -17.58 31.28 1.19
N TYR A 66 -18.48 30.34 0.80
CA TYR A 66 -18.98 30.25 -0.57
C TYR A 66 -20.49 30.10 -0.51
N ASN A 67 -21.24 30.94 -1.24
CA ASN A 67 -22.72 30.97 -1.22
C ASN A 67 -23.31 31.01 0.20
N GLY A 68 -22.71 31.79 1.11
CA GLY A 68 -23.16 31.88 2.49
C GLY A 68 -22.78 30.71 3.41
N GLN A 69 -22.25 29.62 2.85
CA GLN A 69 -21.79 28.46 3.62
C GLN A 69 -20.32 28.62 4.01
N LYS A 70 -20.04 28.50 5.30
CA LYS A 70 -18.68 28.50 5.84
C LYS A 70 -18.13 27.07 5.85
N SER A 71 -16.92 26.90 5.31
CA SER A 71 -16.18 25.64 5.37
C SER A 71 -14.74 25.86 5.80
N VAL A 72 -14.15 24.88 6.49
CA VAL A 72 -12.74 24.93 6.87
C VAL A 72 -11.92 24.23 5.79
N LYS A 73 -11.09 24.97 5.07
CA LYS A 73 -10.08 24.43 4.15
C LYS A 73 -8.74 24.35 4.88
N ARG A 74 -7.96 23.32 4.56
CA ARG A 74 -6.66 23.06 5.17
C ARG A 74 -5.60 23.13 4.09
N PHE A 75 -4.76 24.16 4.16
CA PHE A 75 -3.70 24.39 3.19
C PHE A 75 -2.38 23.86 3.72
N VAL A 76 -1.83 22.87 3.02
CA VAL A 76 -0.53 22.26 3.36
C VAL A 76 0.59 23.25 3.10
N ARG A 77 1.52 23.34 4.03
CA ARG A 77 2.72 24.19 3.98
C ARG A 77 3.99 23.41 3.73
N SER A 78 4.12 22.25 4.36
CA SER A 78 5.23 21.34 4.14
C SER A 78 4.82 19.89 4.39
N VAL A 79 5.55 18.98 3.75
CA VAL A 79 5.49 17.53 3.96
C VAL A 79 6.90 17.09 4.27
N GLU A 80 7.07 16.39 5.39
CA GLU A 80 8.36 15.84 5.81
C GLU A 80 8.22 14.34 6.04
N THR A 81 9.17 13.57 5.53
CA THR A 81 9.25 12.14 5.84
C THR A 81 9.80 11.98 7.25
N VAL A 82 9.08 11.24 8.08
CA VAL A 82 9.47 11.03 9.48
C VAL A 82 10.12 9.66 9.66
N ASP A 83 9.43 8.62 9.22
CA ASP A 83 9.90 7.26 9.38
C ASP A 83 9.08 6.30 8.52
N PHE A 84 9.60 5.08 8.35
CA PHE A 84 8.88 3.99 7.71
C PHE A 84 7.93 3.34 8.72
N ASP A 85 6.62 3.47 8.51
CA ASP A 85 5.65 2.77 9.35
C ASP A 85 5.47 1.31 8.89
N ASP A 86 6.36 0.44 9.37
CA ASP A 86 6.32 -0.99 9.12
C ASP A 86 4.97 -1.62 9.49
N SER A 87 4.29 -1.10 10.53
CA SER A 87 3.04 -1.70 11.02
C SER A 87 1.88 -1.50 10.06
N TYR A 88 1.73 -0.28 9.53
CA TYR A 88 0.68 0.03 8.55
C TYR A 88 0.88 -0.70 7.23
N ALA A 89 2.11 -0.67 6.71
CA ALA A 89 2.46 -1.38 5.49
C ALA A 89 2.30 -2.90 5.65
N ALA A 90 2.75 -3.45 6.78
CA ALA A 90 2.76 -4.88 7.04
C ALA A 90 1.37 -5.52 6.98
N ASP A 91 0.32 -4.87 7.47
CA ASP A 91 -1.04 -5.42 7.42
C ASP A 91 -1.60 -5.47 6.00
N THR A 92 -1.30 -4.46 5.19
CA THR A 92 -1.70 -4.44 3.78
C THR A 92 -0.89 -5.44 2.96
N LEU A 93 0.42 -5.50 3.15
CA LEU A 93 1.31 -6.47 2.51
C LEU A 93 0.91 -7.91 2.86
N PHE A 94 0.59 -8.17 4.11
CA PHE A 94 0.08 -9.46 4.54
C PHE A 94 -1.21 -9.85 3.82
N SER A 95 -2.14 -8.91 3.66
CA SER A 95 -3.38 -9.14 2.93
C SER A 95 -3.12 -9.43 1.44
N VAL A 96 -2.19 -8.71 0.80
CA VAL A 96 -1.77 -8.95 -0.60
C VAL A 96 -1.15 -10.34 -0.75
N ALA A 97 -0.23 -10.70 0.14
CA ALA A 97 0.41 -12.02 0.14
C ALA A 97 -0.63 -13.15 0.30
N LEU A 98 -1.57 -12.97 1.23
CA LEU A 98 -2.61 -13.94 1.51
C LEU A 98 -3.57 -14.14 0.33
N GLU A 99 -3.91 -13.08 -0.42
CA GLU A 99 -4.76 -13.15 -1.62
C GLU A 99 -4.09 -13.88 -2.79
N SER A 100 -2.77 -13.99 -2.78
CA SER A 100 -1.98 -14.51 -3.90
C SER A 100 -1.55 -15.98 -3.77
N VAL A 101 -1.73 -16.59 -2.61
CA VAL A 101 -1.24 -17.95 -2.30
C VAL A 101 -1.66 -19.01 -3.33
N ASN A 102 -2.87 -18.92 -3.90
CA ASN A 102 -3.43 -19.90 -4.83
C ASN A 102 -3.38 -19.49 -6.31
N LYS A 103 -2.71 -18.38 -6.65
CA LYS A 103 -2.63 -17.93 -8.05
C LYS A 103 -1.45 -18.61 -8.77
N LYS A 104 -1.62 -18.90 -10.07
CA LYS A 104 -0.54 -19.45 -10.91
C LYS A 104 0.62 -18.45 -10.98
N LYS A 105 1.83 -18.93 -10.76
CA LYS A 105 3.05 -18.11 -10.92
C LYS A 105 3.24 -17.74 -12.38
N ALA A 106 3.55 -16.48 -12.65
CA ALA A 106 3.96 -16.05 -13.98
C ALA A 106 5.42 -16.45 -14.26
N GLU A 107 5.77 -16.51 -15.53
CA GLU A 107 7.15 -16.66 -15.94
C GLU A 107 7.92 -15.36 -15.65
N TYR A 108 9.12 -15.49 -15.14
CA TYR A 108 10.03 -14.38 -14.90
C TYR A 108 11.47 -14.81 -15.17
N LYS A 109 12.32 -13.83 -15.44
CA LYS A 109 13.77 -13.99 -15.52
C LYS A 109 14.35 -13.71 -14.13
N ALA A 110 15.04 -14.69 -13.54
CA ALA A 110 15.74 -14.49 -12.28
C ALA A 110 16.94 -13.56 -12.51
N ILE A 111 17.11 -12.60 -11.61
CA ILE A 111 18.25 -11.68 -11.59
C ILE A 111 18.87 -11.64 -10.20
N ASN A 112 20.13 -11.21 -10.11
CA ASN A 112 20.81 -10.96 -8.85
C ASN A 112 20.75 -9.46 -8.46
N ALA A 113 21.30 -9.11 -7.29
CA ALA A 113 21.27 -7.74 -6.79
C ALA A 113 22.02 -6.76 -7.72
N GLN A 114 23.17 -7.14 -8.27
CA GLN A 114 23.93 -6.29 -9.19
C GLN A 114 23.15 -6.00 -10.48
N GLN A 115 22.50 -7.01 -11.04
CA GLN A 115 21.66 -6.82 -12.23
C GLN A 115 20.45 -5.92 -11.95
N ALA A 116 19.92 -5.96 -10.73
CA ALA A 116 18.85 -5.04 -10.33
C ALA A 116 19.38 -3.59 -10.26
N GLU A 117 20.56 -3.34 -9.71
CA GLU A 117 21.22 -2.03 -9.70
C GLU A 117 21.50 -1.52 -11.12
N ASP A 118 21.98 -2.38 -12.01
CA ASP A 118 22.22 -2.04 -13.42
C ASP A 118 20.93 -1.62 -14.12
N MET A 119 19.80 -2.30 -13.83
CA MET A 119 18.48 -1.95 -14.36
C MET A 119 17.97 -0.61 -13.83
N ILE A 120 18.20 -0.31 -12.55
CA ILE A 120 17.87 1.00 -11.96
C ILE A 120 18.67 2.10 -12.66
N THR A 121 19.99 1.89 -12.81
CA THR A 121 20.90 2.83 -13.49
C THR A 121 20.48 3.05 -14.95
N LEU A 122 20.09 1.99 -15.65
CA LEU A 122 19.59 2.10 -17.02
C LEU A 122 18.27 2.88 -17.10
N ALA A 123 17.36 2.66 -16.15
CA ALA A 123 16.08 3.36 -16.09
C ALA A 123 16.25 4.87 -15.81
N LYS A 124 17.30 5.29 -15.11
CA LYS A 124 17.62 6.73 -14.95
C LYS A 124 17.99 7.43 -16.26
N LYS A 125 18.45 6.67 -17.26
CA LYS A 125 18.78 7.20 -18.59
C LYS A 125 17.58 7.24 -19.56
N SER A 126 16.47 6.64 -19.17
CA SER A 126 15.20 6.63 -19.93
C SER A 126 14.08 7.16 -19.05
N ILE A 127 13.00 7.68 -19.67
CA ILE A 127 11.89 8.25 -18.90
C ILE A 127 10.76 7.23 -18.70
N TYR A 128 10.61 6.26 -19.58
CA TYR A 128 9.42 5.41 -19.66
C TYR A 128 9.72 3.92 -19.69
N GLY A 129 8.75 3.14 -19.28
CA GLY A 129 8.62 1.73 -19.60
C GLY A 129 9.04 0.76 -18.52
N THR A 130 9.64 1.20 -17.40
CA THR A 130 10.07 0.32 -16.31
C THR A 130 9.30 0.58 -15.03
N LEU A 131 8.69 -0.47 -14.46
CA LEU A 131 8.12 -0.47 -13.14
C LEU A 131 8.99 -1.28 -12.18
N PHE A 132 9.54 -0.63 -11.17
CA PHE A 132 10.20 -1.30 -10.07
C PHE A 132 9.17 -1.67 -9.01
N VAL A 133 9.20 -2.91 -8.54
CA VAL A 133 8.30 -3.39 -7.48
C VAL A 133 9.13 -3.79 -6.28
N VAL A 134 8.76 -3.28 -5.12
CA VAL A 134 9.35 -3.63 -3.83
C VAL A 134 8.27 -4.12 -2.89
N SER A 135 8.56 -5.12 -2.08
CA SER A 135 7.63 -5.66 -1.09
C SER A 135 8.07 -5.39 0.34
N SER A 136 9.33 -4.95 0.53
CA SER A 136 9.88 -4.67 1.84
C SER A 136 10.46 -3.25 1.93
N PRO A 137 10.22 -2.54 3.05
CA PRO A 137 10.89 -1.27 3.35
C PRO A 137 12.41 -1.35 3.24
N LYS A 138 12.99 -2.40 3.81
CA LYS A 138 14.43 -2.65 3.78
C LYS A 138 14.98 -2.77 2.36
N THR A 139 14.20 -3.33 1.44
CA THR A 139 14.57 -3.39 0.02
C THR A 139 14.59 -2.00 -0.59
N TYR A 140 13.59 -1.17 -0.30
CA TYR A 140 13.54 0.22 -0.79
C TYR A 140 14.73 1.05 -0.28
N GLU A 141 15.09 0.90 0.99
CA GLU A 141 16.24 1.58 1.60
C GLU A 141 17.58 1.10 1.02
N ARG A 142 17.66 -0.17 0.64
CA ARG A 142 18.87 -0.75 0.04
C ARG A 142 19.22 -0.16 -1.32
N PHE A 143 18.23 0.34 -2.07
CA PHE A 143 18.40 0.96 -3.38
C PHE A 143 18.03 2.45 -3.31
N PRO A 144 18.92 3.32 -2.79
CA PRO A 144 18.60 4.73 -2.55
C PRO A 144 18.23 5.50 -3.82
N GLU A 145 18.66 5.02 -5.00
CA GLU A 145 18.34 5.60 -6.31
C GLU A 145 16.84 5.48 -6.66
N LEU A 146 16.10 4.61 -5.99
CA LEU A 146 14.66 4.49 -6.19
C LEU A 146 13.90 5.77 -5.80
N LYS A 147 14.49 6.61 -4.93
CA LYS A 147 13.92 7.90 -4.53
C LYS A 147 13.85 8.91 -5.67
N ASP A 148 14.61 8.68 -6.75
CA ASP A 148 14.58 9.53 -7.95
C ASP A 148 13.36 9.26 -8.84
N PHE A 149 12.60 8.18 -8.58
CA PHE A 149 11.42 7.79 -9.35
C PHE A 149 10.12 8.09 -8.59
N PRO A 150 9.03 8.42 -9.30
CA PRO A 150 7.70 8.43 -8.70
C PRO A 150 7.40 7.13 -7.97
N THR A 151 7.00 7.22 -6.70
CA THR A 151 6.74 6.06 -5.85
C THR A 151 5.26 5.96 -5.52
N TYR A 152 4.67 4.82 -5.83
CA TYR A 152 3.28 4.49 -5.57
C TYR A 152 3.17 3.40 -4.50
N ALA A 153 2.05 3.36 -3.81
CA ALA A 153 1.74 2.30 -2.88
C ALA A 153 0.57 1.45 -3.39
N PHE A 154 0.78 0.14 -3.46
CA PHE A 154 -0.18 -0.92 -3.78
C PHE A 154 -0.77 -0.89 -5.21
N THR A 155 -0.95 0.26 -5.80
CA THR A 155 -1.46 0.43 -7.16
C THR A 155 -0.66 1.49 -7.91
N VAL A 156 -0.55 1.33 -9.22
CA VAL A 156 0.12 2.30 -10.10
C VAL A 156 -0.89 3.00 -10.97
N ASN A 157 -0.80 4.31 -11.07
CA ASN A 157 -1.65 5.06 -11.98
C ASN A 157 -1.12 4.92 -13.42
N GLY A 158 -1.87 4.19 -14.27
CA GLY A 158 -1.44 3.77 -15.61
C GLY A 158 -1.38 4.86 -16.68
N LYS A 159 -1.61 6.13 -16.35
CA LYS A 159 -1.72 7.16 -17.39
C LYS A 159 -0.40 7.65 -17.97
N ASN A 160 0.71 7.52 -17.28
CA ASN A 160 1.94 8.21 -17.68
C ASN A 160 3.13 7.30 -18.04
N ASN A 161 3.10 6.00 -17.74
CA ASN A 161 4.16 5.01 -18.04
C ASN A 161 5.60 5.44 -17.70
N VAL A 162 5.74 6.49 -16.90
CA VAL A 162 7.03 6.99 -16.43
C VAL A 162 7.66 5.89 -15.55
N ASN A 163 8.96 5.71 -15.66
CA ASN A 163 9.69 4.80 -14.79
C ASN A 163 9.33 5.11 -13.34
N SER A 164 8.84 4.12 -12.61
CA SER A 164 8.21 4.31 -11.31
C SER A 164 8.53 3.18 -10.36
N VAL A 165 8.36 3.43 -9.08
CA VAL A 165 8.41 2.41 -8.04
C VAL A 165 7.00 2.14 -7.53
N CYS A 166 6.66 0.87 -7.33
CA CYS A 166 5.44 0.48 -6.64
C CYS A 166 5.77 -0.38 -5.44
N PHE A 167 5.36 0.08 -4.28
CA PHE A 167 5.47 -0.67 -3.05
C PHE A 167 4.28 -1.63 -2.90
N GLY A 168 4.56 -2.92 -2.71
CA GLY A 168 3.56 -3.93 -2.43
C GLY A 168 2.48 -4.05 -3.50
N LEU A 169 2.86 -4.07 -4.78
CA LEU A 169 1.94 -4.04 -5.92
C LEU A 169 0.76 -5.01 -5.75
N LYS A 170 -0.44 -4.46 -5.78
CA LYS A 170 -1.71 -5.17 -5.77
C LYS A 170 -2.42 -4.97 -7.11
N GLY A 171 -2.64 -6.05 -7.83
CA GLY A 171 -3.37 -5.98 -9.10
C GLY A 171 -2.48 -6.10 -10.33
N GLU A 172 -2.94 -5.54 -11.45
CA GLU A 172 -2.28 -5.65 -12.74
C GLU A 172 -1.31 -4.50 -12.97
N ILE A 173 -0.22 -4.80 -13.68
CA ILE A 173 0.69 -3.77 -14.15
C ILE A 173 0.01 -3.04 -15.32
N PRO A 174 -0.05 -1.70 -15.32
CA PRO A 174 -0.63 -0.96 -16.43
C PRO A 174 0.05 -1.24 -17.77
N SER A 175 -0.72 -1.22 -18.85
CA SER A 175 -0.29 -1.64 -20.20
C SER A 175 0.83 -0.80 -20.83
N GLY A 176 1.21 0.30 -20.24
CA GLY A 176 2.27 1.14 -20.78
C GLY A 176 3.69 0.82 -20.29
N TYR A 177 3.82 -0.09 -19.33
CA TYR A 177 5.13 -0.61 -18.93
C TYR A 177 5.54 -1.77 -19.84
N THR A 178 6.81 -1.80 -20.19
CA THR A 178 7.42 -2.91 -20.97
C THR A 178 8.22 -3.84 -20.09
N ARG A 179 8.62 -3.37 -18.89
CA ARG A 179 9.38 -4.14 -17.89
C ARG A 179 8.79 -3.97 -16.50
N ALA A 180 8.76 -5.07 -15.76
CA ALA A 180 8.54 -5.08 -14.33
C ALA A 180 9.74 -5.73 -13.65
N VAL A 181 10.39 -4.98 -12.77
CA VAL A 181 11.59 -5.41 -12.05
C VAL A 181 11.23 -5.52 -10.57
N TYR A 182 11.08 -6.72 -10.09
CA TYR A 182 10.85 -7.02 -8.68
C TYR A 182 12.21 -7.05 -7.98
N LEU A 183 12.45 -6.08 -7.12
CA LEU A 183 13.73 -5.89 -6.44
C LEU A 183 13.91 -6.82 -5.23
N ASP A 184 12.85 -7.51 -4.86
CA ASP A 184 12.82 -8.59 -3.87
C ASP A 184 11.81 -9.67 -4.29
N LEU A 185 11.73 -10.75 -3.53
CA LEU A 185 10.74 -11.79 -3.80
C LEU A 185 9.32 -11.22 -3.74
N PRO A 186 8.53 -11.36 -4.81
CA PRO A 186 7.21 -10.77 -4.89
C PRO A 186 6.25 -11.39 -3.88
N LEU A 187 5.40 -10.56 -3.29
CA LEU A 187 4.33 -10.97 -2.37
C LEU A 187 3.32 -11.92 -3.00
N GLY A 188 3.22 -11.87 -4.30
CA GLY A 188 2.20 -12.60 -5.02
C GLY A 188 2.62 -12.96 -6.41
N VAL A 189 1.66 -13.54 -7.13
CA VAL A 189 1.87 -13.92 -8.51
C VAL A 189 2.04 -12.69 -9.35
N VAL A 190 3.19 -12.64 -10.00
CA VAL A 190 3.42 -11.73 -11.12
C VAL A 190 2.42 -12.07 -12.20
N LYS A 191 1.40 -11.25 -12.41
CA LYS A 191 0.46 -11.46 -13.50
C LYS A 191 1.15 -11.16 -14.83
N ARG A 192 1.06 -12.11 -15.75
CA ARG A 192 1.54 -11.94 -17.11
C ARG A 192 0.60 -10.94 -17.83
N SER A 193 1.09 -9.75 -18.12
CA SER A 193 0.61 -9.00 -19.26
C SER A 193 1.40 -9.48 -20.49
N GLU A 194 0.76 -9.73 -21.60
CA GLU A 194 1.38 -10.33 -22.80
C GLU A 194 2.60 -9.57 -23.34
N ASN A 195 2.79 -8.32 -22.92
CA ASN A 195 3.83 -7.43 -23.43
C ASN A 195 4.80 -6.94 -22.37
N ILE A 196 4.82 -7.54 -21.16
CA ILE A 196 5.70 -7.09 -20.07
C ILE A 196 6.72 -8.19 -19.76
N GLU A 197 8.01 -7.84 -19.84
CA GLU A 197 9.08 -8.69 -19.34
C GLU A 197 9.18 -8.56 -17.82
N ASN A 198 9.09 -9.70 -17.11
CA ASN A 198 9.22 -9.74 -15.66
C ASN A 198 10.62 -10.20 -15.27
N PHE A 199 11.25 -9.44 -14.37
CA PHE A 199 12.52 -9.74 -13.74
C PHE A 199 12.33 -9.82 -12.23
N VAL A 200 12.88 -10.83 -11.58
CA VAL A 200 12.77 -11.01 -10.13
C VAL A 200 14.14 -11.19 -9.53
N ASN A 201 14.50 -10.32 -8.60
CA ASN A 201 15.66 -10.51 -7.77
C ASN A 201 15.39 -11.62 -6.76
N THR A 202 16.05 -12.76 -6.92
CA THR A 202 15.87 -13.95 -6.09
C THR A 202 16.78 -13.99 -4.88
N GLU A 203 17.74 -13.09 -4.76
CA GLU A 203 18.69 -13.03 -3.65
C GLU A 203 18.17 -12.22 -2.46
N ILE A 204 17.22 -11.27 -2.71
CA ILE A 204 16.68 -10.44 -1.65
C ILE A 204 15.33 -11.00 -1.22
N LYS A 205 15.24 -11.36 0.06
CA LYS A 205 13.97 -11.72 0.67
C LYS A 205 13.08 -10.48 0.72
N GLY A 206 11.85 -10.65 0.24
CA GLY A 206 10.84 -9.59 0.31
C GLY A 206 10.23 -9.47 1.70
N PHE A 207 8.98 -9.05 1.72
CA PHE A 207 8.17 -8.96 2.94
C PHE A 207 8.16 -10.28 3.70
N ASP A 208 8.39 -10.19 4.98
CA ASP A 208 8.31 -11.30 5.89
C ASP A 208 7.16 -11.08 6.89
N ALA A 209 6.25 -12.04 6.95
CA ALA A 209 5.15 -12.04 7.91
C ALA A 209 5.62 -12.56 9.29
N HIS A 210 6.71 -12.02 9.82
CA HIS A 210 7.25 -12.42 11.12
C HIS A 210 6.17 -12.48 12.19
N GLY A 211 6.23 -13.52 13.02
CA GLY A 211 5.33 -13.73 14.15
C GLY A 211 3.97 -14.32 13.79
N LEU A 212 3.74 -14.73 12.53
CA LEU A 212 2.57 -15.50 12.18
C LEU A 212 2.82 -16.98 12.51
N THR A 213 2.57 -17.36 13.73
CA THR A 213 2.52 -18.78 14.11
C THR A 213 1.07 -19.26 13.98
N VAL A 214 0.79 -20.10 12.99
CA VAL A 214 -0.54 -20.69 12.81
C VAL A 214 -0.38 -22.20 12.73
N ASP A 215 -0.61 -22.85 13.85
CA ASP A 215 -0.69 -24.30 13.94
C ASP A 215 -2.14 -24.77 13.85
N ARG A 216 -2.31 -26.11 13.82
CA ARG A 216 -3.64 -26.73 13.77
C ARG A 216 -4.48 -26.39 15.00
N SER A 217 -3.86 -26.20 16.16
CA SER A 217 -4.54 -25.85 17.41
C SER A 217 -5.11 -24.44 17.36
N ALA A 218 -4.30 -23.46 16.90
CA ALA A 218 -4.75 -22.10 16.70
C ALA A 218 -5.89 -22.00 15.67
N LEU A 219 -5.79 -22.70 14.54
CA LEU A 219 -6.89 -22.77 13.57
C LEU A 219 -8.16 -23.37 14.19
N GLY A 220 -8.04 -24.49 14.93
CA GLY A 220 -9.17 -25.10 15.62
C GLY A 220 -9.82 -24.18 16.64
N GLY A 221 -9.02 -23.45 17.39
CA GLY A 221 -9.49 -22.47 18.39
C GLY A 221 -10.27 -21.32 17.74
N VAL A 222 -9.73 -20.74 16.66
CA VAL A 222 -10.44 -19.67 15.92
C VAL A 222 -11.75 -20.19 15.31
N TYR A 223 -11.75 -21.40 14.72
CA TYR A 223 -12.97 -22.01 14.18
C TYR A 223 -14.06 -22.20 15.25
N LEU A 224 -13.68 -22.78 16.39
CA LEU A 224 -14.61 -23.01 17.49
C LEU A 224 -15.15 -21.70 18.07
N ALA A 225 -14.34 -20.66 18.14
CA ALA A 225 -14.77 -19.35 18.60
C ALA A 225 -15.79 -18.72 17.62
N ILE A 226 -15.56 -18.79 16.31
CA ILE A 226 -16.53 -18.36 15.29
C ILE A 226 -17.84 -19.16 15.41
N LYS A 227 -17.76 -20.49 15.53
CA LYS A 227 -18.92 -21.37 15.64
C LYS A 227 -19.72 -21.10 16.92
N ARG A 228 -19.07 -20.93 18.07
CA ARG A 228 -19.72 -20.65 19.35
C ARG A 228 -20.41 -19.29 19.40
N SER A 229 -19.88 -18.31 18.67
CA SER A 229 -20.51 -16.99 18.60
C SER A 229 -21.89 -17.03 17.96
N GLY A 230 -22.18 -18.03 17.11
CA GLY A 230 -23.44 -18.14 16.35
C GLY A 230 -23.74 -16.93 15.44
N ALA A 231 -22.77 -16.02 15.32
CA ALA A 231 -22.94 -14.77 14.63
C ALA A 231 -22.65 -14.88 13.13
N LYS A 232 -23.34 -14.06 12.34
CA LYS A 232 -23.02 -13.85 10.93
C LYS A 232 -22.16 -12.60 10.80
N PHE A 233 -20.97 -12.73 10.28
CA PHE A 233 -19.97 -11.66 10.17
C PHE A 233 -19.93 -11.08 8.77
N VAL A 234 -19.83 -9.76 8.63
CA VAL A 234 -19.63 -9.07 7.34
C VAL A 234 -18.14 -8.93 7.03
N SER A 235 -17.29 -8.83 8.04
CA SER A 235 -15.87 -8.59 7.90
C SER A 235 -15.02 -9.38 8.88
N VAL A 236 -13.75 -9.59 8.55
CA VAL A 236 -12.76 -10.16 9.47
C VAL A 236 -12.59 -9.29 10.72
N ARG A 237 -12.78 -7.96 10.60
CA ARG A 237 -12.71 -7.03 11.74
C ARG A 237 -13.78 -7.34 12.79
N GLU A 238 -14.99 -7.68 12.35
CA GLU A 238 -16.07 -8.10 13.27
C GLU A 238 -15.73 -9.42 13.96
N VAL A 239 -15.11 -10.36 13.25
CA VAL A 239 -14.61 -11.60 13.86
C VAL A 239 -13.57 -11.29 14.93
N CYS A 240 -12.59 -10.43 14.64
CA CYS A 240 -11.59 -10.01 15.63
C CYS A 240 -12.23 -9.41 16.88
N ALA A 241 -13.25 -8.55 16.70
CA ALA A 241 -13.96 -7.94 17.82
C ALA A 241 -14.76 -8.95 18.67
N ALA A 242 -15.32 -9.98 18.03
CA ALA A 242 -16.14 -10.99 18.69
C ALA A 242 -15.35 -12.09 19.42
N ILE A 243 -14.16 -12.43 18.89
CA ILE A 243 -13.31 -13.52 19.45
C ILE A 243 -12.45 -13.01 20.61
N GLY A 244 -12.24 -11.68 20.71
CA GLY A 244 -11.36 -11.11 21.72
C GLY A 244 -9.87 -11.18 21.34
N ASN A 245 -8.99 -11.03 22.34
CA ASN A 245 -7.56 -10.83 22.14
C ASN A 245 -6.73 -12.13 22.14
N ASP A 246 -7.37 -13.31 22.18
CA ASP A 246 -6.66 -14.59 22.26
C ASP A 246 -5.86 -14.90 20.97
N TYR A 247 -6.24 -14.25 19.85
CA TYR A 247 -5.61 -14.43 18.55
C TYR A 247 -5.30 -13.08 17.91
N SER A 248 -4.14 -12.98 17.28
CA SER A 248 -3.80 -11.75 16.55
C SER A 248 -4.71 -11.56 15.32
N PRO A 249 -4.97 -10.31 14.89
CA PRO A 249 -5.77 -10.06 13.68
C PRO A 249 -5.23 -10.76 12.43
N ARG A 250 -3.92 -10.96 12.33
CA ARG A 250 -3.28 -11.70 11.22
C ARG A 250 -3.59 -13.18 11.27
N GLN A 251 -3.55 -13.80 12.46
CA GLN A 251 -3.95 -15.19 12.65
C GLN A 251 -5.42 -15.40 12.25
N ILE A 252 -6.30 -14.52 12.68
CA ILE A 252 -7.73 -14.57 12.33
C ILE A 252 -7.94 -14.40 10.82
N LYS A 253 -7.28 -13.43 10.18
CA LYS A 253 -7.36 -13.25 8.72
C LYS A 253 -6.93 -14.50 7.97
N PHE A 254 -5.82 -15.10 8.37
CA PHE A 254 -5.32 -16.34 7.78
C PHE A 254 -6.30 -17.49 7.98
N ALA A 255 -6.78 -17.68 9.20
CA ALA A 255 -7.73 -18.74 9.55
C ALA A 255 -9.02 -18.63 8.74
N VAL A 256 -9.64 -17.44 8.67
CA VAL A 256 -10.85 -17.19 7.87
C VAL A 256 -10.63 -17.53 6.39
N LYS A 257 -9.46 -17.20 5.83
CA LYS A 257 -9.13 -17.58 4.45
C LYS A 257 -9.07 -19.10 4.28
N VAL A 258 -8.35 -19.79 5.14
CA VAL A 258 -8.26 -21.25 5.12
C VAL A 258 -9.65 -21.90 5.24
N PHE A 259 -10.48 -21.41 6.15
CA PHE A 259 -11.82 -21.95 6.35
C PHE A 259 -12.74 -21.73 5.14
N ARG A 260 -12.59 -20.61 4.44
CA ARG A 260 -13.31 -20.39 3.16
C ARG A 260 -12.86 -21.35 2.08
N GLU A 261 -11.57 -21.58 1.95
CA GLU A 261 -11.02 -22.51 0.95
C GLU A 261 -11.42 -23.96 1.23
N LEU A 262 -11.52 -24.34 2.51
CA LEU A 262 -11.98 -25.66 2.94
C LEU A 262 -13.51 -25.81 2.97
N GLY A 263 -14.27 -24.75 2.68
CA GLY A 263 -15.74 -24.77 2.76
C GLY A 263 -16.30 -24.89 4.17
N LEU A 264 -15.48 -24.65 5.19
CA LEU A 264 -15.89 -24.69 6.61
C LEU A 264 -16.68 -23.44 7.02
N ILE A 265 -16.54 -22.35 6.27
CA ILE A 265 -17.29 -21.12 6.43
C ILE A 265 -18.16 -20.91 5.19
N LYS A 266 -19.46 -20.75 5.41
CA LYS A 266 -20.44 -20.42 4.37
C LYS A 266 -20.56 -18.92 4.19
N ASN A 267 -20.84 -18.47 2.98
CA ASN A 267 -21.09 -17.08 2.66
C ASN A 267 -22.52 -16.94 2.13
N GLU A 268 -23.38 -16.21 2.84
CA GLU A 268 -24.74 -15.91 2.44
C GLU A 268 -24.99 -14.42 2.52
N ASN A 269 -25.42 -13.81 1.41
CA ASN A 269 -25.73 -12.37 1.34
C ASN A 269 -24.60 -11.46 1.85
N GLY A 270 -23.35 -11.79 1.52
CA GLY A 270 -22.16 -11.02 1.96
C GLY A 270 -21.75 -11.25 3.42
N LYS A 271 -22.47 -12.12 4.15
CA LYS A 271 -22.12 -12.50 5.52
C LYS A 271 -21.57 -13.91 5.55
N PHE A 272 -20.57 -14.15 6.36
CA PHE A 272 -19.99 -15.47 6.54
C PHE A 272 -20.19 -15.98 7.98
N PHE A 273 -20.34 -17.29 8.11
CA PHE A 273 -20.55 -18.00 9.38
C PHE A 273 -20.01 -19.43 9.29
N ALA A 274 -19.71 -20.03 10.41
CA ALA A 274 -19.23 -21.41 10.52
C ALA A 274 -20.38 -22.42 10.66
#